data_9fe35e68e00d9f0189872a917544fc73
#
_entry.id   9fe35e68e00d9f0189872a917544fc73
#
_cell.length_a   1.000
_cell.length_b   1.000
_cell.length_c   1.000
_cell.angle_alpha   90.00
_cell.angle_beta   90.00
_cell.angle_gamma   90.00
#
_symmetry.space_group_name_H-M   'P 1'
#
loop_
_entity.id
_entity.type
_entity.pdbx_description
1 polymer ?
#
loop_
_entity_poly.entity_id
_entity_poly.type
_entity_poly.pdbx_seq_one_letter_code
_entity_poly.pdbx_strand_id
1 'polypeptide(L)'
;MTPPGVLADPRVRLAAGTAALLVTAMAARGNRVGPGEAAAFRAINDLPGWLYPPAWAVMQLGALGAAPAAAGAAWLAGDRELAGRLLAGGTSAWALSKVVKRLVQRPRPAGLLPGTRRRGRDAVGLGYLSGHAGVAVVLGATALPRLGPGGRALTLAAVPVVGLTRIYVGAHLPLDVAGGAALGLIIDAAMALVSARTAGSAAAWPKDPGSGDLGPWPAPAAAGQRRTQHRSPGGAARPGRATCGLAQRSAIWPYTQPTMRDSRYCRSTGACSC
;
A
#
# COMPACT_ATOMS: atom_id res chain seq x y z
N MET A 1 5.33 17.55 -28.86
CA MET A 1 5.20 17.40 -27.39
C MET A 1 3.76 17.73 -27.03
N THR A 2 2.95 16.72 -26.73
CA THR A 2 1.59 16.92 -26.19
C THR A 2 1.72 17.61 -24.84
N PRO A 3 0.97 18.68 -24.55
CA PRO A 3 1.03 19.32 -23.23
C PRO A 3 0.70 18.28 -22.16
N PRO A 4 1.40 18.29 -21.01
CA PRO A 4 1.08 17.39 -19.92
C PRO A 4 -0.39 17.60 -19.56
N GLY A 5 -1.17 16.51 -19.60
CA GLY A 5 -2.60 16.58 -19.26
C GLY A 5 -2.76 17.20 -17.85
N VAL A 6 -3.87 17.88 -17.61
CA VAL A 6 -4.20 18.58 -16.36
C VAL A 6 -3.94 17.72 -15.11
N LEU A 7 -4.10 16.39 -15.21
CA LEU A 7 -3.80 15.44 -14.15
C LEU A 7 -2.29 15.15 -13.95
N ALA A 8 -1.41 15.73 -14.76
CA ALA A 8 0.04 15.60 -14.52
C ALA A 8 0.50 16.44 -13.33
N ASP A 9 -0.19 17.53 -13.01
CA ASP A 9 0.11 18.37 -11.83
C ASP A 9 -0.32 17.67 -10.53
N PRO A 10 0.59 17.41 -9.59
CA PRO A 10 0.25 16.78 -8.31
C PRO A 10 -0.71 17.62 -7.46
N ARG A 11 -0.74 18.94 -7.61
CA ARG A 11 -1.69 19.79 -6.89
C ARG A 11 -3.12 19.57 -7.38
N VAL A 12 -3.29 19.45 -8.70
CA VAL A 12 -4.60 19.14 -9.31
C VAL A 12 -5.07 17.75 -8.89
N ARG A 13 -4.19 16.75 -8.91
CA ARG A 13 -4.52 15.38 -8.42
C ARG A 13 -4.92 15.39 -6.95
N LEU A 14 -4.21 16.17 -6.11
CA LEU A 14 -4.54 16.30 -4.69
C LEU A 14 -5.93 16.92 -4.50
N ALA A 15 -6.21 18.03 -5.19
CA ALA A 15 -7.50 18.71 -5.10
C ALA A 15 -8.64 17.83 -5.60
N ALA A 16 -8.49 17.21 -6.79
CA ALA A 16 -9.48 16.32 -7.37
C ALA A 16 -9.74 15.08 -6.51
N GLY A 17 -8.67 14.45 -6.00
CA GLY A 17 -8.77 13.31 -5.09
C GLY A 17 -9.48 13.70 -3.79
N THR A 18 -9.15 14.86 -3.20
CA THR A 18 -9.80 15.34 -1.97
C THR A 18 -11.29 15.61 -2.21
N ALA A 19 -11.64 16.32 -3.29
CA ALA A 19 -13.03 16.56 -3.65
C ALA A 19 -13.81 15.25 -3.86
N ALA A 20 -13.25 14.30 -4.62
CA ALA A 20 -13.86 13.00 -4.85
C ALA A 20 -14.02 12.18 -3.56
N LEU A 21 -13.03 12.19 -2.67
CA LEU A 21 -13.13 11.51 -1.38
C LEU A 21 -14.24 12.11 -0.51
N LEU A 22 -14.32 13.43 -0.43
CA LEU A 22 -15.36 14.13 0.34
C LEU A 22 -16.76 13.85 -0.22
N VAL A 23 -16.96 13.99 -1.53
CA VAL A 23 -18.24 13.73 -2.20
C VAL A 23 -18.69 12.28 -1.97
N THR A 24 -17.79 11.31 -2.21
CA THR A 24 -18.14 9.89 -2.02
C THR A 24 -18.35 9.53 -0.55
N ALA A 25 -17.60 10.14 0.38
CA ALA A 25 -17.80 9.96 1.81
C ALA A 25 -19.15 10.52 2.29
N MET A 26 -19.52 11.71 1.82
CA MET A 26 -20.82 12.31 2.13
C MET A 26 -21.97 11.47 1.56
N ALA A 27 -21.87 11.02 0.32
CA ALA A 27 -22.86 10.14 -0.31
C ALA A 27 -22.95 8.77 0.38
N ALA A 28 -21.86 8.28 0.94
CA ALA A 28 -21.81 7.00 1.67
C ALA A 28 -22.37 7.09 3.11
N ARG A 29 -22.49 8.29 3.68
CA ARG A 29 -23.07 8.49 5.01
C ARG A 29 -24.57 8.15 5.02
N GLY A 30 -25.08 7.71 6.16
CA GLY A 30 -26.49 7.37 6.32
C GLY A 30 -26.88 6.00 5.78
N ASN A 31 -25.91 5.20 5.32
CA ASN A 31 -26.10 3.78 4.94
C ASN A 31 -27.17 3.54 3.86
N ARG A 32 -27.49 4.56 3.07
CA ARG A 32 -28.45 4.46 1.96
C ARG A 32 -27.67 4.13 0.67
N VAL A 33 -28.25 3.21 -0.11
CA VAL A 33 -27.74 2.90 -1.46
C VAL A 33 -28.73 3.48 -2.45
N GLY A 34 -28.32 4.48 -3.20
CA GLY A 34 -29.15 5.09 -4.24
C GLY A 34 -29.46 4.11 -5.39
N PRO A 35 -30.54 4.33 -6.15
CA PRO A 35 -30.94 3.42 -7.21
C PRO A 35 -29.86 3.24 -8.28
N GLY A 36 -29.14 4.30 -8.66
CA GLY A 36 -28.02 4.23 -9.61
C GLY A 36 -26.83 3.42 -9.08
N GLU A 37 -26.47 3.60 -7.80
CA GLU A 37 -25.40 2.81 -7.18
C GLU A 37 -25.79 1.32 -7.08
N ALA A 38 -27.04 1.03 -6.72
CA ALA A 38 -27.57 -0.33 -6.66
C ALA A 38 -27.59 -1.00 -8.04
N ALA A 39 -28.01 -0.28 -9.07
CA ALA A 39 -28.01 -0.78 -10.45
C ALA A 39 -26.58 -1.07 -10.94
N ALA A 40 -25.64 -0.14 -10.74
CA ALA A 40 -24.24 -0.33 -11.10
C ALA A 40 -23.61 -1.50 -10.32
N PHE A 41 -23.94 -1.65 -9.03
CA PHE A 41 -23.49 -2.79 -8.25
C PHE A 41 -24.01 -4.11 -8.83
N ARG A 42 -25.31 -4.22 -9.08
CA ARG A 42 -25.91 -5.46 -9.61
C ARG A 42 -25.38 -5.81 -10.98
N ALA A 43 -25.22 -4.84 -11.88
CA ALA A 43 -24.66 -5.07 -13.21
C ALA A 43 -23.31 -5.80 -13.19
N ILE A 44 -22.50 -5.54 -12.17
CA ILE A 44 -21.17 -6.15 -12.00
C ILE A 44 -21.24 -7.39 -11.10
N ASN A 45 -22.00 -7.32 -10.00
CA ASN A 45 -22.08 -8.42 -9.05
C ASN A 45 -22.84 -9.63 -9.61
N ASP A 46 -23.76 -9.44 -10.56
CA ASP A 46 -24.53 -10.51 -11.20
C ASP A 46 -23.78 -11.21 -12.35
N LEU A 47 -22.61 -10.76 -12.73
CA LEU A 47 -21.75 -11.42 -13.73
C LEU A 47 -21.52 -12.90 -13.38
N PRO A 48 -21.27 -13.75 -14.40
CA PRO A 48 -21.14 -15.20 -14.25
C PRO A 48 -20.04 -15.61 -13.24
N GLY A 49 -20.29 -16.71 -12.50
CA GLY A 49 -19.39 -17.23 -11.48
C GLY A 49 -18.02 -17.68 -11.98
N TRP A 50 -17.92 -18.13 -13.24
CA TRP A 50 -16.65 -18.59 -13.84
C TRP A 50 -15.59 -17.47 -13.98
N LEU A 51 -16.00 -16.22 -13.90
CA LEU A 51 -15.07 -15.08 -13.86
C LEU A 51 -14.31 -14.95 -12.53
N TYR A 52 -14.68 -15.73 -11.51
CA TYR A 52 -14.06 -15.59 -10.18
C TYR A 52 -12.55 -15.87 -10.15
N PRO A 53 -12.01 -16.94 -10.77
CA PRO A 53 -10.58 -17.17 -10.73
C PRO A 53 -9.75 -16.04 -11.36
N PRO A 54 -10.01 -15.55 -12.57
CA PRO A 54 -9.27 -14.41 -13.12
C PRO A 54 -9.49 -13.12 -12.33
N ALA A 55 -10.71 -12.86 -11.85
CA ALA A 55 -10.99 -11.70 -11.00
C ALA A 55 -10.19 -11.74 -9.69
N TRP A 56 -10.08 -12.92 -9.07
CA TRP A 56 -9.27 -13.12 -7.86
C TRP A 56 -7.80 -12.83 -8.13
N ALA A 57 -7.23 -13.29 -9.23
CA ALA A 57 -5.84 -13.04 -9.59
C ALA A 57 -5.55 -11.55 -9.76
N VAL A 58 -6.39 -10.83 -10.54
CA VAL A 58 -6.24 -9.38 -10.74
C VAL A 58 -6.41 -8.60 -9.43
N MET A 59 -7.33 -9.04 -8.57
CA MET A 59 -7.58 -8.41 -7.27
C MET A 59 -6.33 -8.39 -6.38
N GLN A 60 -5.39 -9.35 -6.53
CA GLN A 60 -4.16 -9.38 -5.73
C GLN A 60 -3.27 -8.15 -5.98
N LEU A 61 -3.37 -7.49 -7.14
CA LEU A 61 -2.65 -6.26 -7.44
C LEU A 61 -3.04 -5.08 -6.54
N GLY A 62 -4.20 -5.17 -5.86
CA GLY A 62 -4.64 -4.20 -4.85
C GLY A 62 -4.52 -4.70 -3.41
N ALA A 63 -4.03 -5.92 -3.17
CA ALA A 63 -3.83 -6.45 -1.83
C ALA A 63 -2.66 -5.77 -1.13
N LEU A 64 -2.59 -5.84 0.22
CA LEU A 64 -1.46 -5.27 0.97
C LEU A 64 -0.12 -5.84 0.49
N GLY A 65 -0.07 -7.13 0.16
CA GLY A 65 1.12 -7.79 -0.37
C GLY A 65 1.62 -7.26 -1.71
N ALA A 66 0.78 -6.55 -2.48
CA ALA A 66 1.19 -5.92 -3.73
C ALA A 66 2.23 -4.80 -3.52
N ALA A 67 2.16 -4.07 -2.38
CA ALA A 67 3.10 -2.99 -2.09
C ALA A 67 4.55 -3.50 -1.92
N PRO A 68 4.86 -4.46 -1.04
CA PRO A 68 6.20 -5.01 -0.94
C PRO A 68 6.63 -5.77 -2.21
N ALA A 69 5.71 -6.43 -2.92
CA ALA A 69 6.05 -7.11 -4.18
C ALA A 69 6.48 -6.12 -5.27
N ALA A 70 5.72 -5.03 -5.47
CA ALA A 70 6.06 -3.98 -6.42
C ALA A 70 7.34 -3.24 -6.02
N ALA A 71 7.52 -2.97 -4.71
CA ALA A 71 8.74 -2.36 -4.20
C ALA A 71 9.97 -3.27 -4.41
N GLY A 72 9.83 -4.57 -4.18
CA GLY A 72 10.88 -5.56 -4.45
C GLY A 72 11.26 -5.62 -5.93
N ALA A 73 10.28 -5.60 -6.82
CA ALA A 73 10.53 -5.56 -8.26
C ALA A 73 11.28 -4.29 -8.69
N ALA A 74 10.88 -3.11 -8.17
CA ALA A 74 11.57 -1.85 -8.44
C ALA A 74 12.99 -1.85 -7.88
N TRP A 75 13.19 -2.40 -6.67
CA TRP A 75 14.51 -2.56 -6.05
C TRP A 75 15.44 -3.44 -6.90
N LEU A 76 14.95 -4.59 -7.36
CA LEU A 76 15.71 -5.51 -8.22
C LEU A 76 16.04 -4.88 -9.58
N ALA A 77 15.17 -3.99 -10.08
CA ALA A 77 15.43 -3.18 -11.28
C ALA A 77 16.42 -2.01 -11.03
N GLY A 78 16.92 -1.83 -9.81
CA GLY A 78 17.86 -0.78 -9.44
C GLY A 78 17.22 0.56 -9.06
N ASP A 79 15.90 0.71 -9.15
CA ASP A 79 15.19 1.94 -8.80
C ASP A 79 14.76 1.95 -7.32
N ARG A 80 15.73 2.29 -6.45
CA ARG A 80 15.52 2.33 -5.00
C ARG A 80 14.53 3.42 -4.57
N GLU A 81 14.50 4.55 -5.27
CA GLU A 81 13.56 5.63 -4.99
C GLU A 81 12.13 5.16 -5.24
N LEU A 82 11.88 4.59 -6.42
CA LEU A 82 10.57 4.02 -6.76
C LEU A 82 10.17 2.94 -5.75
N ALA A 83 11.08 2.05 -5.38
CA ALA A 83 10.82 1.00 -4.39
C ALA A 83 10.34 1.57 -3.06
N GLY A 84 11.03 2.59 -2.53
CA GLY A 84 10.63 3.28 -1.30
C GLY A 84 9.25 3.94 -1.42
N ARG A 85 8.97 4.61 -2.53
CA ARG A 85 7.68 5.27 -2.79
C ARG A 85 6.54 4.26 -2.93
N LEU A 86 6.74 3.14 -3.61
CA LEU A 86 5.73 2.08 -3.74
C LEU A 86 5.39 1.46 -2.39
N LEU A 87 6.41 1.15 -1.59
CA LEU A 87 6.20 0.58 -0.26
C LEU A 87 5.47 1.57 0.66
N ALA A 88 5.95 2.81 0.74
CA ALA A 88 5.35 3.84 1.58
C ALA A 88 3.92 4.17 1.13
N GLY A 89 3.68 4.35 -0.17
CA GLY A 89 2.37 4.67 -0.72
C GLY A 89 1.35 3.56 -0.49
N GLY A 90 1.71 2.32 -0.81
CA GLY A 90 0.81 1.18 -0.66
C GLY A 90 0.46 0.89 0.80
N THR A 91 1.43 0.95 1.72
CA THR A 91 1.19 0.77 3.15
C THR A 91 0.36 1.91 3.74
N SER A 92 0.62 3.16 3.32
CA SER A 92 -0.18 4.33 3.72
C SER A 92 -1.62 4.20 3.24
N ALA A 93 -1.87 3.80 2.00
CA ALA A 93 -3.21 3.59 1.47
C ALA A 93 -3.98 2.53 2.27
N TRP A 94 -3.32 1.42 2.59
CA TRP A 94 -3.91 0.38 3.42
C TRP A 94 -4.23 0.89 4.84
N ALA A 95 -3.29 1.55 5.51
CA ALA A 95 -3.46 2.04 6.87
C ALA A 95 -4.55 3.12 6.96
N LEU A 96 -4.48 4.15 6.09
CA LEU A 96 -5.47 5.22 6.07
C LEU A 96 -6.87 4.72 5.69
N SER A 97 -6.98 3.68 4.85
CA SER A 97 -8.28 3.05 4.57
C SER A 97 -8.96 2.54 5.83
N LYS A 98 -8.21 2.06 6.83
CA LYS A 98 -8.76 1.61 8.12
C LYS A 98 -9.29 2.78 8.95
N VAL A 99 -8.57 3.90 8.92
CA VAL A 99 -9.01 5.14 9.62
C VAL A 99 -10.32 5.64 9.01
N VAL A 100 -10.36 5.81 7.68
CA VAL A 100 -11.56 6.32 6.99
C VAL A 100 -12.76 5.39 7.19
N LYS A 101 -12.56 4.06 7.19
CA LYS A 101 -13.63 3.10 7.52
C LYS A 101 -14.28 3.39 8.87
N ARG A 102 -13.46 3.67 9.89
CA ARG A 102 -13.95 3.98 11.25
C ARG A 102 -14.69 5.31 11.33
N LEU A 103 -14.38 6.27 10.45
CA LEU A 103 -15.03 7.58 10.41
C LEU A 103 -16.37 7.54 9.68
N VAL A 104 -16.49 6.76 8.60
CA VAL A 104 -17.70 6.72 7.76
C VAL A 104 -18.69 5.62 8.21
N GLN A 105 -18.18 4.50 8.70
CA GLN A 105 -18.92 3.37 9.29
C GLN A 105 -20.00 2.74 8.36
N ARG A 106 -19.80 2.82 7.05
CA ARG A 106 -20.74 2.22 6.09
C ARG A 106 -20.63 0.70 6.12
N PRO A 107 -21.76 -0.04 6.24
CA PRO A 107 -21.79 -1.49 6.12
C PRO A 107 -21.36 -1.96 4.71
N ARG A 108 -21.05 -3.24 4.58
CA ARG A 108 -20.78 -3.88 3.30
C ARG A 108 -22.05 -4.14 2.50
N PRO A 109 -21.92 -4.40 1.16
CA PRO A 109 -23.08 -4.58 0.30
C PRO A 109 -24.12 -5.57 0.82
N ALA A 110 -23.70 -6.71 1.37
CA ALA A 110 -24.61 -7.72 1.89
C ALA A 110 -25.50 -7.24 3.06
N GLY A 111 -25.05 -6.22 3.81
CA GLY A 111 -25.86 -5.59 4.86
C GLY A 111 -26.77 -4.46 4.37
N LEU A 112 -26.66 -4.06 3.10
CA LEU A 112 -27.40 -2.93 2.52
C LEU A 112 -28.29 -3.34 1.34
N LEU A 113 -27.89 -4.39 0.60
CA LEU A 113 -28.59 -4.86 -0.62
C LEU A 113 -28.88 -6.35 -0.51
N PRO A 114 -30.16 -6.73 -0.38
CA PRO A 114 -30.59 -8.12 -0.45
C PRO A 114 -30.15 -8.77 -1.77
N GLY A 115 -29.84 -10.06 -1.73
CA GLY A 115 -29.42 -10.82 -2.92
C GLY A 115 -27.97 -10.58 -3.37
N THR A 116 -27.16 -9.86 -2.57
CA THR A 116 -25.72 -9.70 -2.87
C THR A 116 -25.02 -11.05 -2.99
N ARG A 117 -24.44 -11.32 -4.15
CA ARG A 117 -23.62 -12.52 -4.41
C ARG A 117 -22.23 -12.33 -3.83
N ARG A 118 -21.91 -13.06 -2.76
CA ARG A 118 -20.57 -13.08 -2.16
C ARG A 118 -19.75 -14.19 -2.79
N ARG A 119 -18.51 -13.86 -3.24
CA ARG A 119 -17.59 -14.82 -3.86
C ARG A 119 -16.28 -14.85 -3.11
N GLY A 120 -15.75 -16.05 -2.84
CA GLY A 120 -14.53 -16.28 -2.09
C GLY A 120 -14.69 -16.09 -0.59
N ARG A 121 -13.63 -15.64 0.09
CA ARG A 121 -13.67 -15.42 1.55
C ARG A 121 -14.61 -14.28 1.92
N ASP A 122 -15.36 -14.47 2.97
CA ASP A 122 -16.24 -13.44 3.48
C ASP A 122 -15.45 -12.19 3.87
N ALA A 123 -15.87 -11.08 3.29
CA ALA A 123 -15.30 -9.79 3.63
C ALA A 123 -15.94 -9.28 4.92
N VAL A 124 -15.20 -9.33 6.02
CA VAL A 124 -15.65 -8.90 7.35
C VAL A 124 -15.45 -7.40 7.55
N GLY A 125 -16.26 -6.78 8.41
CA GLY A 125 -16.16 -5.38 8.85
C GLY A 125 -16.78 -4.37 7.90
N LEU A 126 -16.32 -3.13 7.95
CA LEU A 126 -16.92 -1.97 7.27
C LEU A 126 -16.63 -1.94 5.76
N GLY A 127 -17.58 -1.38 4.98
CA GLY A 127 -17.52 -1.26 3.52
C GLY A 127 -16.66 -0.08 3.06
N TYR A 128 -17.09 1.14 3.35
CA TYR A 128 -16.44 2.35 2.88
C TYR A 128 -15.10 2.57 3.60
N LEU A 129 -14.03 2.83 2.88
CA LEU A 129 -13.77 2.75 1.45
C LEU A 129 -13.02 1.45 1.08
N SER A 130 -12.83 1.18 -0.25
CA SER A 130 -12.09 0.02 -0.72
C SER A 130 -10.57 0.21 -0.58
N GLY A 131 -9.95 -0.52 0.36
CA GLY A 131 -8.49 -0.51 0.51
C GLY A 131 -7.76 -1.06 -0.70
N HIS A 132 -8.30 -2.08 -1.38
CA HIS A 132 -7.71 -2.62 -2.62
C HIS A 132 -7.66 -1.58 -3.75
N ALA A 133 -8.74 -0.81 -3.93
CA ALA A 133 -8.77 0.26 -4.92
C ALA A 133 -7.73 1.34 -4.59
N GLY A 134 -7.61 1.73 -3.31
CA GLY A 134 -6.61 2.70 -2.87
C GLY A 134 -5.18 2.23 -3.12
N VAL A 135 -4.86 0.99 -2.75
CA VAL A 135 -3.53 0.40 -2.99
C VAL A 135 -3.25 0.32 -4.49
N ALA A 136 -4.17 -0.21 -5.31
CA ALA A 136 -3.96 -0.32 -6.74
C ALA A 136 -3.72 1.04 -7.42
N VAL A 137 -4.49 2.07 -7.04
CA VAL A 137 -4.35 3.42 -7.61
C VAL A 137 -3.03 4.05 -7.21
N VAL A 138 -2.63 4.01 -5.94
CA VAL A 138 -1.37 4.62 -5.52
C VAL A 138 -0.17 3.91 -6.14
N LEU A 139 -0.15 2.58 -6.20
CA LEU A 139 0.93 1.82 -6.83
C LEU A 139 1.00 2.12 -8.33
N GLY A 140 -0.15 2.09 -9.02
CA GLY A 140 -0.22 2.39 -10.44
C GLY A 140 0.22 3.82 -10.77
N ALA A 141 -0.31 4.82 -10.06
CA ALA A 141 0.04 6.23 -10.28
C ALA A 141 1.53 6.50 -10.03
N THR A 142 2.09 5.93 -8.95
CA THR A 142 3.51 6.07 -8.60
C THR A 142 4.43 5.39 -9.62
N ALA A 143 4.06 4.22 -10.15
CA ALA A 143 4.86 3.50 -11.12
C ALA A 143 4.76 4.08 -12.55
N LEU A 144 3.60 4.64 -12.91
CA LEU A 144 3.26 5.04 -14.29
C LEU A 144 4.34 5.88 -15.00
N PRO A 145 4.99 6.89 -14.36
CA PRO A 145 6.03 7.70 -14.99
C PRO A 145 7.29 6.90 -15.38
N ARG A 146 7.57 5.79 -14.69
CA ARG A 146 8.76 4.94 -14.88
C ARG A 146 8.52 3.80 -15.88
N LEU A 147 7.27 3.58 -16.31
CA LEU A 147 6.89 2.49 -17.21
C LEU A 147 6.97 2.92 -18.69
N GLY A 148 7.38 1.99 -19.55
CA GLY A 148 7.27 2.13 -21.01
C GLY A 148 5.80 2.06 -21.47
N PRO A 149 5.52 2.29 -22.77
CA PRO A 149 4.16 2.39 -23.28
C PRO A 149 3.27 1.18 -22.97
N GLY A 150 3.78 -0.04 -23.14
CA GLY A 150 3.03 -1.27 -22.83
C GLY A 150 2.71 -1.41 -21.35
N GLY A 151 3.68 -1.11 -20.46
CA GLY A 151 3.47 -1.12 -19.02
C GLY A 151 2.46 -0.06 -18.56
N ARG A 152 2.47 1.13 -19.18
CA ARG A 152 1.47 2.17 -18.92
C ARG A 152 0.07 1.72 -19.32
N ALA A 153 -0.09 1.17 -20.53
CA ALA A 153 -1.38 0.66 -21.01
C ALA A 153 -1.91 -0.43 -20.09
N LEU A 154 -1.07 -1.39 -19.72
CA LEU A 154 -1.43 -2.47 -18.78
C LEU A 154 -1.85 -1.93 -17.42
N THR A 155 -1.10 -0.98 -16.85
CA THR A 155 -1.41 -0.37 -15.55
C THR A 155 -2.74 0.38 -15.60
N LEU A 156 -2.97 1.19 -16.65
CA LEU A 156 -4.21 1.94 -16.84
C LEU A 156 -5.42 1.03 -17.01
N ALA A 157 -5.26 -0.16 -17.60
CA ALA A 157 -6.30 -1.16 -17.69
C ALA A 157 -6.50 -1.94 -16.36
N ALA A 158 -5.42 -2.37 -15.72
CA ALA A 158 -5.49 -3.22 -14.54
C ALA A 158 -6.06 -2.49 -13.31
N VAL A 159 -5.68 -1.23 -13.08
CA VAL A 159 -6.10 -0.47 -11.89
C VAL A 159 -7.64 -0.37 -11.76
N PRO A 160 -8.40 0.07 -12.77
CA PRO A 160 -9.86 0.08 -12.66
C PRO A 160 -10.44 -1.34 -12.53
N VAL A 161 -9.86 -2.34 -13.21
CA VAL A 161 -10.32 -3.73 -13.09
C VAL A 161 -10.19 -4.24 -11.65
N VAL A 162 -9.12 -3.89 -10.91
CA VAL A 162 -9.03 -4.19 -9.46
C VAL A 162 -10.24 -3.64 -8.71
N GLY A 163 -10.66 -2.41 -8.97
CA GLY A 163 -11.86 -1.82 -8.38
C GLY A 163 -13.14 -2.61 -8.73
N LEU A 164 -13.32 -2.94 -10.00
CA LEU A 164 -14.47 -3.72 -10.48
C LEU A 164 -14.52 -5.12 -9.88
N THR A 165 -13.37 -5.79 -9.68
CA THR A 165 -13.35 -7.10 -9.02
C THR A 165 -13.84 -7.04 -7.58
N ARG A 166 -13.65 -5.89 -6.88
CA ARG A 166 -14.17 -5.73 -5.51
C ARG A 166 -15.69 -5.60 -5.45
N ILE A 167 -16.30 -5.05 -6.51
CA ILE A 167 -17.75 -5.03 -6.68
C ILE A 167 -18.25 -6.42 -7.07
N TYR A 168 -17.58 -7.05 -8.02
CA TYR A 168 -17.92 -8.39 -8.51
C TYR A 168 -17.97 -9.45 -7.40
N VAL A 169 -16.98 -9.45 -6.49
CA VAL A 169 -16.98 -10.40 -5.36
C VAL A 169 -17.95 -10.02 -4.24
N GLY A 170 -18.70 -8.92 -4.35
CA GLY A 170 -19.68 -8.48 -3.35
C GLY A 170 -19.04 -7.88 -2.09
N ALA A 171 -17.80 -7.43 -2.17
CA ALA A 171 -17.08 -6.88 -1.03
C ALA A 171 -17.28 -5.38 -0.82
N HIS A 172 -17.53 -4.63 -1.91
CA HIS A 172 -17.64 -3.17 -1.90
C HIS A 172 -18.70 -2.68 -2.88
N LEU A 173 -19.30 -1.54 -2.56
CA LEU A 173 -20.19 -0.77 -3.43
C LEU A 173 -19.36 0.14 -4.37
N PRO A 174 -19.92 0.65 -5.49
CA PRO A 174 -19.25 1.59 -6.39
C PRO A 174 -18.65 2.81 -5.69
N LEU A 175 -19.38 3.45 -4.79
CA LEU A 175 -18.87 4.60 -4.02
C LEU A 175 -17.69 4.23 -3.12
N ASP A 176 -17.65 3.01 -2.58
CA ASP A 176 -16.52 2.54 -1.76
C ASP A 176 -15.24 2.42 -2.60
N VAL A 177 -15.39 1.97 -3.85
CA VAL A 177 -14.28 1.84 -4.81
C VAL A 177 -13.80 3.21 -5.25
N ALA A 178 -14.71 4.12 -5.60
CA ALA A 178 -14.38 5.49 -5.96
C ALA A 178 -13.67 6.24 -4.83
N GLY A 179 -14.16 6.11 -3.59
CA GLY A 179 -13.49 6.67 -2.40
C GLY A 179 -12.10 6.09 -2.17
N GLY A 180 -11.93 4.78 -2.41
CA GLY A 180 -10.62 4.14 -2.36
C GLY A 180 -9.65 4.67 -3.41
N ALA A 181 -10.10 4.81 -4.65
CA ALA A 181 -9.32 5.38 -5.75
C ALA A 181 -8.91 6.83 -5.44
N ALA A 182 -9.83 7.64 -4.93
CA ALA A 182 -9.57 9.01 -4.51
C ALA A 182 -8.49 9.09 -3.43
N LEU A 183 -8.53 8.22 -2.41
CA LEU A 183 -7.50 8.13 -1.39
C LEU A 183 -6.13 7.78 -2.00
N GLY A 184 -6.08 6.85 -2.94
CA GLY A 184 -4.86 6.48 -3.64
C GLY A 184 -4.23 7.66 -4.39
N LEU A 185 -5.06 8.46 -5.10
CA LEU A 185 -4.61 9.67 -5.79
C LEU A 185 -4.08 10.75 -4.82
N ILE A 186 -4.75 10.94 -3.69
CA ILE A 186 -4.31 11.88 -2.65
C ILE A 186 -2.90 11.51 -2.16
N ILE A 187 -2.68 10.24 -1.85
CA ILE A 187 -1.40 9.76 -1.33
C ILE A 187 -0.28 9.92 -2.36
N ASP A 188 -0.51 9.51 -3.62
CA ASP A 188 0.46 9.70 -4.70
C ASP A 188 0.82 11.18 -4.90
N ALA A 189 -0.19 12.04 -4.96
CA ALA A 189 0.01 13.48 -5.11
C ALA A 189 0.77 14.10 -3.93
N ALA A 190 0.43 13.71 -2.70
CA ALA A 190 1.12 14.19 -1.50
C ALA A 190 2.60 13.77 -1.50
N MET A 191 2.90 12.52 -1.85
CA MET A 191 4.28 12.03 -1.97
C MET A 191 5.06 12.80 -3.05
N ALA A 192 4.43 13.08 -4.20
CA ALA A 192 5.07 13.86 -5.26
C ALA A 192 5.40 15.29 -4.81
N LEU A 193 4.48 15.95 -4.09
CA LEU A 193 4.70 17.29 -3.56
C LEU A 193 5.80 17.33 -2.49
N VAL A 194 5.86 16.34 -1.60
CA VAL A 194 6.92 16.22 -0.60
C VAL A 194 8.28 16.05 -1.28
N SER A 195 8.37 15.12 -2.25
CA SER A 195 9.63 14.90 -2.98
C SER A 195 10.12 16.14 -3.73
N ALA A 196 9.20 16.92 -4.33
CA ALA A 196 9.55 18.17 -5.00
C ALA A 196 10.10 19.22 -4.02
N ARG A 197 9.54 19.33 -2.82
CA ARG A 197 10.02 20.25 -1.78
C ARG A 197 11.42 19.90 -1.27
N THR A 198 11.66 18.60 -1.00
CA THR A 198 12.97 18.14 -0.53
C THR A 198 14.06 18.34 -1.57
N ALA A 199 13.76 18.10 -2.85
CA ALA A 199 14.69 18.36 -3.96
C ALA A 199 15.00 19.87 -4.10
N GLY A 200 14.00 20.73 -3.99
CA GLY A 200 14.19 22.19 -4.02
C GLY A 200 15.00 22.71 -2.84
N SER A 201 14.77 22.17 -1.65
CA SER A 201 15.54 22.53 -0.44
C SER A 201 17.00 22.09 -0.54
N ALA A 202 17.28 20.92 -1.07
CA ALA A 202 18.64 20.44 -1.28
C ALA A 202 19.42 21.25 -2.32
N ALA A 203 18.73 21.75 -3.34
CA ALA A 203 19.32 22.64 -4.36
C ALA A 203 19.56 24.06 -3.86
N ALA A 204 18.84 24.50 -2.83
CA ALA A 204 18.95 25.84 -2.24
C ALA A 204 20.00 25.91 -1.12
N TRP A 205 20.60 24.78 -0.70
CA TRP A 205 21.67 24.81 0.27
C TRP A 205 22.90 25.51 -0.36
N PRO A 206 23.46 26.55 0.27
CA PRO A 206 24.67 27.21 -0.25
C PRO A 206 25.75 26.14 -0.45
N LYS A 207 26.23 25.98 -1.68
CA LYS A 207 27.48 25.26 -1.90
C LYS A 207 28.52 26.02 -1.08
N ASP A 208 29.16 25.30 -0.15
CA ASP A 208 30.15 25.84 0.78
C ASP A 208 31.08 26.84 0.04
N PRO A 209 31.10 28.13 0.39
CA PRO A 209 31.97 29.07 -0.26
C PRO A 209 33.46 28.80 0.03
N GLY A 210 33.74 27.75 0.82
CA GLY A 210 35.10 27.34 1.24
C GLY A 210 35.75 26.23 0.44
N SER A 211 35.20 25.75 -0.68
CA SER A 211 35.92 24.84 -1.57
C SER A 211 36.89 25.55 -2.58
N GLY A 212 37.16 26.84 -2.38
CA GLY A 212 38.25 27.53 -3.00
C GLY A 212 39.56 27.04 -2.40
N ASP A 213 40.22 26.18 -3.15
CA ASP A 213 41.69 25.94 -3.19
C ASP A 213 42.39 26.08 -1.81
N LEU A 214 42.03 25.22 -0.85
CA LEU A 214 42.92 24.92 0.25
C LEU A 214 44.08 24.14 -0.37
N GLY A 215 45.15 24.83 -0.73
CA GLY A 215 46.39 24.25 -1.14
C GLY A 215 46.81 23.05 -0.26
N PRO A 216 47.67 22.16 -0.73
CA PRO A 216 47.93 20.89 -0.06
C PRO A 216 48.26 21.13 1.41
N TRP A 217 47.46 20.52 2.33
CA TRP A 217 47.63 20.56 3.76
C TRP A 217 49.11 20.32 4.09
N PRO A 218 49.82 21.20 4.85
CA PRO A 218 51.19 20.97 5.23
C PRO A 218 51.29 19.62 5.95
N ALA A 219 52.15 18.74 5.41
CA ALA A 219 52.42 17.44 6.02
C ALA A 219 52.85 17.66 7.47
N PRO A 220 52.32 16.89 8.44
CA PRO A 220 52.74 17.00 9.83
C PRO A 220 54.24 16.70 9.90
N ALA A 221 55.03 17.66 10.48
CA ALA A 221 56.44 17.53 10.70
C ALA A 221 56.74 16.19 11.41
N ALA A 222 57.65 15.41 10.86
CA ALA A 222 58.06 14.12 11.37
C ALA A 222 58.55 14.27 12.82
N ALA A 223 57.68 14.00 13.78
CA ALA A 223 58.04 13.87 15.19
C ALA A 223 58.86 12.58 15.35
N GLY A 224 60.08 12.74 15.85
CA GLY A 224 61.12 11.72 15.90
C GLY A 224 60.70 10.34 16.39
N GLN A 225 61.07 9.34 15.64
CA GLN A 225 60.98 7.93 16.01
C GLN A 225 61.85 7.67 17.24
N ARG A 226 61.28 7.60 18.39
CA ARG A 226 61.92 6.92 19.54
C ARG A 226 61.64 5.41 19.39
N ARG A 227 62.68 4.69 18.97
CA ARG A 227 62.74 3.23 19.07
C ARG A 227 62.65 2.83 20.55
N THR A 228 61.55 2.22 20.96
CA THR A 228 61.53 1.37 22.16
C THR A 228 61.48 -0.08 21.68
N GLN A 229 62.60 -0.76 21.86
CA GLN A 229 62.70 -2.21 21.78
C GLN A 229 61.91 -2.77 22.96
N HIS A 230 60.88 -3.52 22.71
CA HIS A 230 60.31 -4.40 23.74
C HIS A 230 60.39 -5.83 23.27
N ARG A 231 61.18 -6.56 24.07
CA ARG A 231 61.43 -8.00 24.05
C ARG A 231 60.12 -8.77 24.04
N SER A 232 60.01 -9.80 23.23
CA SER A 232 59.10 -10.91 23.42
C SER A 232 59.52 -11.80 24.57
N PRO A 233 58.59 -12.38 25.32
CA PRO A 233 58.74 -13.79 25.60
C PRO A 233 57.46 -14.57 25.18
N GLY A 234 57.75 -15.74 24.78
CA GLY A 234 57.05 -16.83 24.26
C GLY A 234 55.87 -17.40 25.05
N GLY A 235 55.17 -18.22 24.35
CA GLY A 235 54.69 -19.47 24.87
C GLY A 235 53.16 -19.58 24.98
N ALA A 236 52.66 -20.48 24.18
CA ALA A 236 51.69 -21.52 24.59
C ALA A 236 50.17 -21.28 24.38
N ALA A 237 49.67 -22.25 23.67
CA ALA A 237 48.38 -22.92 23.83
C ALA A 237 47.13 -22.34 23.12
N ARG A 238 46.81 -22.98 21.97
CA ARG A 238 45.40 -23.16 21.52
C ARG A 238 44.67 -24.06 22.52
N PRO A 239 43.36 -23.83 22.75
CA PRO A 239 42.43 -24.80 22.25
C PRO A 239 41.06 -24.24 21.77
N GLY A 240 40.40 -25.05 20.98
CA GLY A 240 38.96 -25.24 21.05
C GLY A 240 38.10 -24.44 20.07
N ARG A 241 37.86 -24.98 18.89
CA ARG A 241 36.66 -24.71 18.06
C ARG A 241 35.41 -25.04 18.86
N ALA A 242 34.56 -24.06 19.05
CA ALA A 242 33.16 -24.30 19.39
C ALA A 242 32.31 -23.82 18.19
N THR A 243 31.79 -24.79 17.46
CA THR A 243 30.77 -24.61 16.44
C THR A 243 29.45 -24.38 17.16
N CYS A 244 28.95 -23.14 17.17
CA CYS A 244 27.58 -22.88 17.61
C CYS A 244 26.67 -22.90 16.41
N GLY A 245 25.86 -23.98 16.30
CA GLY A 245 24.85 -24.18 15.30
C GLY A 245 23.71 -23.18 15.52
N LEU A 246 23.49 -22.32 14.53
CA LEU A 246 22.30 -21.50 14.41
C LEU A 246 21.13 -22.39 14.02
N ALA A 247 20.34 -22.82 15.01
CA ALA A 247 19.03 -23.42 14.79
C ALA A 247 18.10 -22.33 14.22
N GLN A 248 17.77 -22.44 12.93
CA GLN A 248 16.65 -21.76 12.31
C GLN A 248 15.35 -22.22 12.98
N ARG A 249 14.80 -21.40 13.84
CA ARG A 249 13.40 -21.54 14.26
C ARG A 249 12.53 -20.78 13.28
N SER A 250 11.97 -21.50 12.34
CA SER A 250 10.81 -21.08 11.53
C SER A 250 9.62 -20.93 12.48
N ALA A 251 9.27 -19.69 12.80
CA ALA A 251 8.03 -19.36 13.49
C ALA A 251 6.85 -19.47 12.51
N ILE A 252 6.31 -20.68 12.40
CA ILE A 252 5.00 -20.94 11.82
C ILE A 252 3.98 -20.49 12.87
N TRP A 253 3.23 -19.44 12.59
CA TRP A 253 2.09 -19.02 13.40
C TRP A 253 0.91 -19.96 13.12
N PRO A 254 0.43 -20.75 14.10
CA PRO A 254 -0.80 -21.50 13.94
C PRO A 254 -1.98 -20.57 14.19
N TYR A 255 -2.66 -20.17 13.14
CA TYR A 255 -3.99 -19.57 13.21
C TYR A 255 -5.00 -20.68 13.47
N THR A 256 -5.18 -21.05 14.73
CA THR A 256 -6.28 -21.92 15.17
C THR A 256 -7.58 -21.12 15.08
N GLN A 257 -8.50 -21.59 14.26
CA GLN A 257 -9.89 -21.12 14.23
C GLN A 257 -10.59 -21.55 15.51
N PRO A 258 -11.35 -20.68 16.18
CA PRO A 258 -12.29 -21.14 17.17
C PRO A 258 -13.48 -21.81 16.43
N THR A 259 -13.62 -23.10 16.64
CA THR A 259 -14.85 -23.85 16.30
C THR A 259 -15.97 -23.30 17.19
N MET A 260 -17.00 -22.74 16.55
CA MET A 260 -18.26 -22.42 17.22
C MET A 260 -18.90 -23.70 17.74
N ARG A 261 -18.71 -23.99 18.99
CA ARG A 261 -19.60 -24.77 19.87
C ARG A 261 -19.60 -24.08 21.22
N ASP A 262 -20.37 -23.01 21.32
CA ASP A 262 -20.75 -22.48 22.61
C ASP A 262 -22.27 -22.29 22.65
N SER A 263 -22.93 -23.27 23.26
CA SER A 263 -24.36 -23.40 23.45
C SER A 263 -24.88 -22.51 24.58
N ARG A 264 -24.36 -21.26 24.72
CA ARG A 264 -24.75 -20.35 25.82
C ARG A 264 -25.43 -19.06 25.37
N TYR A 265 -25.91 -18.98 24.11
CA TYR A 265 -26.56 -17.78 23.63
C TYR A 265 -28.10 -17.93 23.50
N CYS A 266 -28.69 -19.02 24.00
CA CYS A 266 -30.14 -19.28 23.92
C CYS A 266 -30.96 -18.88 25.17
N ARG A 267 -30.46 -18.01 26.05
CA ARG A 267 -31.21 -17.68 27.29
C ARG A 267 -31.64 -16.22 27.47
N SER A 268 -31.59 -15.38 26.45
CA SER A 268 -32.02 -13.98 26.63
C SER A 268 -33.03 -13.44 25.62
N THR A 269 -33.49 -14.22 24.65
CA THR A 269 -34.56 -13.78 23.75
C THR A 269 -35.53 -14.95 23.52
N GLY A 270 -36.57 -15.04 24.29
CA GLY A 270 -37.58 -16.10 24.28
C GLY A 270 -38.35 -16.27 22.97
N ALA A 271 -37.74 -16.76 21.91
CA ALA A 271 -38.36 -17.18 20.67
C ALA A 271 -37.53 -18.28 20.03
N CYS A 272 -37.69 -19.53 20.49
CA CYS A 272 -37.39 -20.72 19.71
C CYS A 272 -38.71 -21.42 19.46
N SER A 273 -39.27 -21.28 18.29
CA SER A 273 -40.28 -22.20 17.74
C SER A 273 -39.57 -23.12 16.73
N CYS A 274 -39.93 -24.37 16.77
CA CYS A 274 -39.43 -25.54 16.03
C CYS A 274 -39.19 -25.32 14.55
#